data_969fdc59ad6a22fa86e6f7d857314b43
#
_entry.id   969fdc59ad6a22fa86e6f7d857314b43
#
_cell.length_a   1.000
_cell.length_b   1.000
_cell.length_c   1.000
_cell.angle_alpha   90.00
_cell.angle_beta   90.00
_cell.angle_gamma   90.00
#
_symmetry.space_group_name_H-M   'P 1'
#
loop_
_entity.id
_entity.type
_entity.pdbx_description
1 polymer ?
#
loop_
_entity_poly.entity_id
_entity_poly.type
_entity_poly.pdbx_seq_one_letter_code
_entity_poly.pdbx_strand_id
1 'polypeptide(L)'
;NGKRTMMPLNVQGQNLTACVSFIVADQVFLDDMRSLMDSMGLGINGFLSSSFGEQLLLTSIEDREKPCIFVNVGFLNTEVSVCEGDAMVYHAVLPMGGAHLTEDLAQAMEIRGDEAEQLKRCFVLGADRFDLVNPPEFYDESGRRLDYKAEFVKECMKTGVDELCGMIQMTIEDAGDAVLPRSQVYLTGGGLALI
;
A
#
# COMPACT_ATOMS: atom_id res chain seq x y z
N ASN A 1 -18.61 21.32 -25.53
CA ASN A 1 -17.87 21.04 -24.28
C ASN A 1 -18.79 20.29 -23.33
N GLY A 2 -18.61 18.96 -23.22
CA GLY A 2 -19.37 18.13 -22.32
C GLY A 2 -19.13 18.52 -20.85
N LYS A 3 -20.18 18.48 -20.05
CA LYS A 3 -20.05 18.64 -18.60
C LYS A 3 -19.78 17.26 -18.00
N ARG A 4 -18.70 17.13 -17.26
CA ARG A 4 -18.42 15.92 -16.49
C ARG A 4 -19.39 15.82 -15.32
N THR A 5 -19.89 14.64 -15.04
CA THR A 5 -20.75 14.35 -13.88
C THR A 5 -20.51 12.94 -13.38
N MET A 6 -20.43 12.76 -12.07
CA MET A 6 -20.42 11.46 -11.40
C MET A 6 -21.83 10.90 -11.19
N MET A 7 -22.83 11.76 -11.24
CA MET A 7 -24.25 11.37 -11.08
C MET A 7 -25.02 11.67 -12.38
N PRO A 8 -24.96 10.81 -13.39
CA PRO A 8 -25.59 11.05 -14.69
C PRO A 8 -27.12 10.84 -14.68
N LEU A 9 -27.67 10.26 -13.62
CA LEU A 9 -29.12 10.02 -13.52
C LEU A 9 -29.88 11.33 -13.58
N ASN A 10 -30.87 11.39 -14.48
CA ASN A 10 -31.72 12.55 -14.73
C ASN A 10 -31.01 13.78 -15.33
N VAL A 11 -29.77 13.64 -15.80
CA VAL A 11 -29.08 14.68 -16.57
C VAL A 11 -29.47 14.57 -18.04
N GLN A 12 -29.97 15.65 -18.61
CA GLN A 12 -30.32 15.70 -20.04
C GLN A 12 -29.06 16.02 -20.87
N GLY A 13 -28.83 15.25 -21.93
CA GLY A 13 -27.74 15.45 -22.86
C GLY A 13 -28.01 14.79 -24.22
N GLN A 14 -27.43 15.33 -25.28
CA GLN A 14 -27.52 14.75 -26.63
C GLN A 14 -26.55 13.58 -26.83
N ASN A 15 -25.38 13.63 -26.17
CA ASN A 15 -24.37 12.60 -26.21
C ASN A 15 -23.87 12.32 -24.80
N LEU A 16 -23.71 11.04 -24.47
CA LEU A 16 -23.12 10.54 -23.25
C LEU A 16 -21.85 9.78 -23.59
N THR A 17 -20.73 10.17 -22.99
CA THR A 17 -19.48 9.39 -23.04
C THR A 17 -19.16 8.95 -21.64
N ALA A 18 -18.93 7.68 -21.43
CA ALA A 18 -18.54 7.10 -20.14
C ALA A 18 -17.19 6.39 -20.27
N CYS A 19 -16.34 6.55 -19.25
CA CYS A 19 -15.16 5.72 -19.03
C CYS A 19 -15.55 4.65 -18.02
N VAL A 20 -15.28 3.38 -18.31
CA VAL A 20 -15.66 2.26 -17.45
C VAL A 20 -14.42 1.42 -17.19
N SER A 21 -14.15 1.12 -15.94
CA SER A 21 -13.12 0.16 -15.52
C SER A 21 -13.76 -1.18 -15.14
N PHE A 22 -13.08 -2.28 -15.50
CA PHE A 22 -13.48 -3.62 -15.15
C PHE A 22 -12.40 -4.24 -14.27
N ILE A 23 -12.79 -4.67 -13.07
CA ILE A 23 -11.92 -5.43 -12.17
C ILE A 23 -12.26 -6.90 -12.39
N VAL A 24 -11.28 -7.69 -12.80
CA VAL A 24 -11.43 -9.11 -13.09
C VAL A 24 -10.63 -9.95 -12.12
N ALA A 25 -11.11 -11.15 -11.83
CA ALA A 25 -10.42 -12.11 -10.99
C ALA A 25 -10.55 -13.51 -11.61
N ASP A 26 -9.63 -14.40 -11.24
CA ASP A 26 -9.69 -15.79 -11.67
C ASP A 26 -10.96 -16.48 -11.18
N GLN A 27 -11.67 -17.16 -12.10
CA GLN A 27 -12.93 -17.82 -11.77
C GLN A 27 -12.74 -18.98 -10.78
N VAL A 28 -11.64 -19.74 -10.92
CA VAL A 28 -11.35 -20.88 -10.02
C VAL A 28 -11.16 -20.36 -8.60
N PHE A 29 -10.39 -19.27 -8.43
CA PHE A 29 -10.22 -18.63 -7.13
C PHE A 29 -11.56 -18.21 -6.50
N LEU A 30 -12.45 -17.59 -7.29
CA LEU A 30 -13.76 -17.15 -6.80
C LEU A 30 -14.65 -18.33 -6.40
N ASP A 31 -14.60 -19.44 -7.14
CA ASP A 31 -15.39 -20.63 -6.86
C ASP A 31 -14.85 -21.40 -5.65
N ASP A 32 -13.53 -21.47 -5.48
CA ASP A 32 -12.88 -22.02 -4.29
C ASP A 32 -13.25 -21.23 -3.03
N MET A 33 -13.23 -19.90 -3.10
CA MET A 33 -13.64 -19.02 -1.99
C MET A 33 -15.11 -19.20 -1.63
N ARG A 34 -16.01 -19.34 -2.64
CA ARG A 34 -17.42 -19.65 -2.36
C ARG A 34 -17.57 -21.00 -1.66
N SER A 35 -16.91 -22.03 -2.20
CA SER A 35 -16.96 -23.38 -1.63
C SER A 35 -16.45 -23.43 -0.19
N LEU A 36 -15.37 -22.70 0.11
CA LEU A 36 -14.82 -22.57 1.46
C LEU A 36 -15.83 -21.93 2.41
N MET A 37 -16.41 -20.80 2.03
CA MET A 37 -17.38 -20.07 2.85
C MET A 37 -18.67 -20.90 3.05
N ASP A 38 -19.17 -21.53 2.01
CA ASP A 38 -20.35 -22.41 2.10
C ASP A 38 -20.11 -23.57 3.06
N SER A 39 -18.88 -24.15 3.09
CA SER A 39 -18.51 -25.21 4.03
C SER A 39 -18.56 -24.77 5.48
N MET A 40 -18.40 -23.46 5.73
CA MET A 40 -18.52 -22.85 7.07
C MET A 40 -19.94 -22.33 7.37
N GLY A 41 -20.89 -22.56 6.47
CA GLY A 41 -22.26 -22.05 6.61
C GLY A 41 -22.41 -20.55 6.38
N LEU A 42 -21.45 -19.93 5.69
CA LEU A 42 -21.44 -18.50 5.36
C LEU A 42 -21.73 -18.29 3.88
N GLY A 43 -22.72 -17.48 3.56
CA GLY A 43 -23.03 -17.08 2.19
C GLY A 43 -22.20 -15.87 1.76
N ILE A 44 -21.71 -15.87 0.50
CA ILE A 44 -21.05 -14.73 -0.12
C ILE A 44 -22.05 -13.93 -0.96
N ASN A 45 -22.26 -12.65 -0.63
CA ASN A 45 -23.14 -11.76 -1.40
C ASN A 45 -22.42 -11.15 -2.63
N GLY A 46 -21.08 -11.08 -2.62
CA GLY A 46 -20.30 -10.53 -3.71
C GLY A 46 -18.81 -10.49 -3.39
N PHE A 47 -18.03 -10.17 -4.40
CA PHE A 47 -16.59 -9.93 -4.30
C PHE A 47 -16.30 -8.47 -4.62
N LEU A 48 -15.38 -7.89 -3.89
CA LEU A 48 -14.90 -6.54 -4.10
C LEU A 48 -13.37 -6.54 -4.03
N SER A 49 -12.72 -5.83 -4.93
CA SER A 49 -11.27 -5.59 -4.80
C SER A 49 -10.97 -4.79 -3.54
N SER A 50 -9.95 -5.19 -2.79
CA SER A 50 -9.48 -4.45 -1.60
C SER A 50 -9.12 -3.01 -1.94
N SER A 51 -8.33 -2.80 -2.98
CA SER A 51 -7.89 -1.47 -3.43
C SER A 51 -9.08 -0.58 -3.83
N PHE A 52 -10.11 -1.14 -4.47
CA PHE A 52 -11.34 -0.40 -4.76
C PHE A 52 -12.17 -0.13 -3.50
N GLY A 53 -12.21 -1.08 -2.57
CA GLY A 53 -12.86 -0.91 -1.27
C GLY A 53 -12.21 0.20 -0.43
N GLU A 54 -10.88 0.26 -0.40
CA GLU A 54 -10.13 1.33 0.25
C GLU A 54 -10.47 2.70 -0.33
N GLN A 55 -10.53 2.81 -1.64
CA GLN A 55 -10.92 4.03 -2.33
C GLN A 55 -12.30 4.52 -1.85
N LEU A 56 -13.28 3.64 -1.83
CA LEU A 56 -14.64 3.99 -1.41
C LEU A 56 -14.72 4.38 0.08
N LEU A 57 -13.87 3.78 0.90
CA LEU A 57 -13.84 4.00 2.34
C LEU A 57 -13.13 5.29 2.73
N LEU A 58 -12.01 5.61 2.07
CA LEU A 58 -11.11 6.70 2.45
C LEU A 58 -11.48 8.04 1.80
N THR A 59 -12.34 8.04 0.77
CA THR A 59 -12.68 9.26 0.03
C THR A 59 -14.17 9.58 0.06
N SER A 60 -14.49 10.86 0.12
CA SER A 60 -15.84 11.37 -0.14
C SER A 60 -16.15 11.39 -1.64
N ILE A 61 -17.42 11.62 -2.00
CA ILE A 61 -17.80 11.77 -3.41
C ILE A 61 -17.12 13.00 -4.03
N GLU A 62 -16.98 14.08 -3.25
CA GLU A 62 -16.34 15.32 -3.68
C GLU A 62 -14.85 15.13 -3.94
N ASP A 63 -14.15 14.34 -3.11
CA ASP A 63 -12.73 14.04 -3.30
C ASP A 63 -12.51 13.30 -4.62
N ARG A 64 -13.40 12.37 -4.96
CA ARG A 64 -13.32 11.54 -6.17
C ARG A 64 -13.61 12.29 -7.48
N GLU A 65 -14.06 13.54 -7.41
CA GLU A 65 -14.15 14.39 -8.63
C GLU A 65 -12.78 14.70 -9.25
N LYS A 66 -11.71 14.51 -8.48
CA LYS A 66 -10.32 14.65 -8.93
C LYS A 66 -9.62 13.29 -8.85
N PRO A 67 -8.53 13.09 -9.60
CA PRO A 67 -7.71 11.90 -9.43
C PRO A 67 -7.20 11.78 -7.99
N CYS A 68 -7.35 10.59 -7.40
CA CYS A 68 -6.83 10.23 -6.09
C CYS A 68 -5.84 9.07 -6.26
N ILE A 69 -4.69 9.19 -5.63
CA ILE A 69 -3.65 8.15 -5.62
C ILE A 69 -3.71 7.46 -4.26
N PHE A 70 -3.77 6.14 -4.27
CA PHE A 70 -3.73 5.30 -3.07
C PHE A 70 -2.46 4.48 -3.11
N VAL A 71 -1.71 4.54 -2.03
CA VAL A 71 -0.50 3.74 -1.80
C VAL A 71 -0.72 2.92 -0.55
N ASN A 72 -0.87 1.61 -0.71
CA ASN A 72 -1.03 0.67 0.39
C ASN A 72 0.27 -0.11 0.56
N VAL A 73 1.03 0.24 1.59
CA VAL A 73 2.29 -0.44 1.93
C VAL A 73 1.97 -1.62 2.83
N GLY A 74 1.93 -2.80 2.23
CA GLY A 74 1.70 -4.06 2.95
C GLY A 74 2.98 -4.67 3.52
N PHE A 75 2.88 -5.93 3.95
CA PHE A 75 4.04 -6.67 4.45
C PHE A 75 4.93 -7.19 3.31
N LEU A 76 4.35 -7.86 2.30
CA LEU A 76 5.09 -8.44 1.18
C LEU A 76 5.11 -7.54 -0.06
N ASN A 77 4.10 -6.73 -0.24
CA ASN A 77 3.90 -5.92 -1.43
C ASN A 77 3.39 -4.52 -1.09
N THR A 78 3.54 -3.63 -2.06
CA THR A 78 2.93 -2.30 -2.03
C THR A 78 2.03 -2.16 -3.24
N GLU A 79 0.77 -1.80 -3.02
CA GLU A 79 -0.19 -1.53 -4.07
C GLU A 79 -0.27 -0.02 -4.34
N VAL A 80 -0.22 0.35 -5.61
CA VAL A 80 -0.42 1.73 -6.06
C VAL A 80 -1.63 1.75 -6.99
N SER A 81 -2.65 2.50 -6.64
CA SER A 81 -3.83 2.67 -7.48
C SER A 81 -4.18 4.13 -7.69
N VAL A 82 -4.70 4.44 -8.86
CA VAL A 82 -5.21 5.76 -9.20
C VAL A 82 -6.69 5.62 -9.53
N CYS A 83 -7.46 6.46 -8.89
CA CYS A 83 -8.90 6.47 -9.05
C CYS A 83 -9.36 7.85 -9.51
N GLU A 84 -10.31 7.87 -10.42
CA GLU A 84 -10.95 9.08 -10.89
C GLU A 84 -12.45 8.84 -11.05
N GLY A 85 -13.24 9.55 -10.30
CA GLY A 85 -14.63 9.20 -10.13
C GLY A 85 -14.77 7.90 -9.31
N ASP A 86 -15.73 7.09 -9.68
CA ASP A 86 -15.91 5.74 -9.11
C ASP A 86 -15.20 4.67 -9.96
N ALA A 87 -14.14 5.06 -10.69
CA ALA A 87 -13.39 4.15 -11.52
C ALA A 87 -11.91 4.09 -11.10
N MET A 88 -11.37 2.88 -11.05
CA MET A 88 -9.93 2.65 -10.92
C MET A 88 -9.32 2.74 -12.32
N VAL A 89 -8.51 3.78 -12.56
CA VAL A 89 -7.91 4.06 -13.88
C VAL A 89 -6.50 3.49 -14.02
N TYR A 90 -5.86 3.20 -12.92
CA TYR A 90 -4.53 2.57 -12.87
C TYR A 90 -4.40 1.70 -11.62
N HIS A 91 -3.71 0.58 -11.74
CA HIS A 91 -3.37 -0.28 -10.60
C HIS A 91 -2.06 -1.01 -10.90
N ALA A 92 -1.16 -0.98 -9.94
CA ALA A 92 0.09 -1.72 -9.96
C ALA A 92 0.40 -2.30 -8.58
N VAL A 93 1.10 -3.44 -8.58
CA VAL A 93 1.58 -4.10 -7.38
C VAL A 93 3.09 -4.19 -7.46
N LEU A 94 3.75 -3.55 -6.51
CA LEU A 94 5.19 -3.61 -6.32
C LEU A 94 5.52 -4.80 -5.41
N PRO A 95 6.47 -5.67 -5.79
CA PRO A 95 6.87 -6.82 -4.98
C PRO A 95 7.82 -6.39 -3.85
N MET A 96 7.51 -5.30 -3.15
CA MET A 96 8.27 -4.76 -2.04
C MET A 96 7.32 -4.23 -0.97
N GLY A 97 7.59 -4.52 0.29
CA GLY A 97 6.82 -4.09 1.45
C GLY A 97 7.63 -4.17 2.73
N GLY A 98 6.97 -4.10 3.88
CA GLY A 98 7.62 -4.09 5.19
C GLY A 98 8.52 -5.29 5.50
N ALA A 99 8.26 -6.46 4.87
CA ALA A 99 9.10 -7.65 5.04
C ALA A 99 10.51 -7.47 4.44
N HIS A 100 10.62 -6.75 3.34
CA HIS A 100 11.92 -6.50 2.70
C HIS A 100 12.83 -5.66 3.62
N LEU A 101 12.26 -4.64 4.29
CA LEU A 101 13.00 -3.87 5.29
C LEU A 101 13.46 -4.75 6.46
N THR A 102 12.65 -5.73 6.85
CA THR A 102 13.04 -6.71 7.89
C THR A 102 14.16 -7.61 7.41
N GLU A 103 14.08 -8.09 6.17
CA GLU A 103 15.10 -8.97 5.56
C GLU A 103 16.43 -8.24 5.40
N ASP A 104 16.41 -7.00 4.92
CA ASP A 104 17.58 -6.14 4.82
C ASP A 104 18.27 -5.94 6.17
N LEU A 105 17.50 -5.65 7.22
CA LEU A 105 18.01 -5.56 8.57
C LEU A 105 18.59 -6.88 9.07
N ALA A 106 17.87 -7.99 8.85
CA ALA A 106 18.32 -9.31 9.28
C ALA A 106 19.66 -9.68 8.63
N GLN A 107 19.79 -9.42 7.33
CA GLN A 107 21.02 -9.67 6.58
C GLN A 107 22.15 -8.72 6.99
N ALA A 108 21.87 -7.42 7.09
CA ALA A 108 22.88 -6.41 7.40
C ALA A 108 23.43 -6.54 8.83
N MET A 109 22.58 -6.99 9.76
CA MET A 109 22.93 -7.14 11.17
C MET A 109 23.34 -8.56 11.56
N GLU A 110 23.21 -9.53 10.64
CA GLU A 110 23.42 -10.97 10.91
C GLU A 110 22.59 -11.48 12.10
N ILE A 111 21.34 -11.01 12.21
CA ILE A 111 20.37 -11.40 13.24
C ILE A 111 19.21 -12.18 12.63
N ARG A 112 18.39 -12.80 13.48
CA ARG A 112 17.22 -13.55 13.04
C ARG A 112 16.11 -12.60 12.55
N GLY A 113 15.26 -13.08 11.64
CA GLY A 113 14.17 -12.27 11.07
C GLY A 113 13.17 -11.76 12.10
N ASP A 114 12.89 -12.51 13.16
CA ASP A 114 12.01 -12.07 14.26
C ASP A 114 12.65 -10.95 15.12
N GLU A 115 13.97 -10.99 15.30
CA GLU A 115 14.74 -9.94 15.98
C GLU A 115 14.83 -8.67 15.11
N ALA A 116 15.06 -8.84 13.80
CA ALA A 116 15.05 -7.74 12.84
C ALA A 116 13.68 -7.05 12.77
N GLU A 117 12.58 -7.83 12.79
CA GLU A 117 11.23 -7.27 12.83
C GLU A 117 10.98 -6.47 14.11
N GLN A 118 11.44 -6.94 15.26
CA GLN A 118 11.35 -6.19 16.51
C GLN A 118 12.16 -4.90 16.45
N LEU A 119 13.37 -4.94 15.88
CA LEU A 119 14.23 -3.77 15.73
C LEU A 119 13.61 -2.75 14.76
N LYS A 120 13.07 -3.21 13.63
CA LYS A 120 12.36 -2.38 12.67
C LYS A 120 11.19 -1.63 13.32
N ARG A 121 10.40 -2.29 14.15
CA ARG A 121 9.26 -1.67 14.85
C ARG A 121 9.64 -0.60 15.87
N CYS A 122 10.90 -0.56 16.28
CA CYS A 122 11.43 0.50 17.16
C CYS A 122 11.91 1.72 16.37
N PHE A 123 11.86 1.65 15.04
CA PHE A 123 12.30 2.72 14.17
C PHE A 123 11.17 3.72 13.94
N VAL A 124 11.48 5.00 14.11
CA VAL A 124 10.55 6.11 13.87
C VAL A 124 10.99 6.87 12.64
N LEU A 125 10.12 6.91 11.64
CA LEU A 125 10.28 7.66 10.42
C LEU A 125 9.35 8.88 10.45
N GLY A 126 9.84 10.02 10.89
CA GLY A 126 9.07 11.27 10.91
C GLY A 126 9.78 12.39 10.19
N ALA A 127 9.06 13.45 9.83
CA ALA A 127 9.61 14.61 9.11
C ALA A 127 10.81 15.25 9.83
N ASP A 128 10.76 15.31 11.17
CA ASP A 128 11.78 15.93 11.99
C ASP A 128 12.59 14.92 12.84
N ARG A 129 12.27 13.63 12.71
CA ARG A 129 12.88 12.59 13.52
C ARG A 129 13.04 11.29 12.74
N PHE A 130 14.29 10.92 12.56
CA PHE A 130 14.69 9.65 11.99
C PHE A 130 15.54 8.93 13.02
N ASP A 131 14.92 8.12 13.86
CA ASP A 131 15.58 7.59 15.04
C ASP A 131 15.07 6.20 15.46
N LEU A 132 15.89 5.51 16.24
CA LEU A 132 15.60 4.22 16.85
C LEU A 132 15.17 4.46 18.30
N VAL A 133 13.95 4.09 18.65
CA VAL A 133 13.36 4.35 19.95
C VAL A 133 13.24 3.06 20.76
N ASN A 134 13.86 3.03 21.94
CA ASN A 134 13.83 1.89 22.85
C ASN A 134 14.17 0.55 22.17
N PRO A 135 15.31 0.45 21.46
CA PRO A 135 15.66 -0.76 20.74
C PRO A 135 15.85 -1.93 21.73
N PRO A 136 15.40 -3.15 21.34
CA PRO A 136 15.58 -4.32 22.17
C PRO A 136 17.05 -4.72 22.30
N GLU A 137 17.37 -5.41 23.37
CA GLU A 137 18.66 -6.08 23.52
C GLU A 137 18.58 -7.50 22.99
N PHE A 138 19.50 -7.85 22.12
CA PHE A 138 19.61 -9.21 21.59
C PHE A 138 20.82 -9.93 22.17
N TYR A 139 20.71 -11.25 22.25
CA TYR A 139 21.74 -12.13 22.78
C TYR A 139 22.00 -13.27 21.82
N ASP A 140 23.26 -13.62 21.60
CA ASP A 140 23.64 -14.79 20.80
C ASP A 140 23.31 -16.11 21.54
N GLU A 141 23.52 -17.24 20.86
CA GLU A 141 23.27 -18.57 21.45
C GLU A 141 24.12 -18.87 22.70
N SER A 142 25.22 -18.15 22.90
CA SER A 142 26.09 -18.24 24.07
C SER A 142 25.62 -17.34 25.23
N GLY A 143 24.56 -16.55 25.02
CA GLY A 143 24.05 -15.58 25.99
C GLY A 143 24.86 -14.28 26.04
N ARG A 144 25.74 -14.02 25.06
CA ARG A 144 26.46 -12.78 24.95
C ARG A 144 25.61 -11.74 24.24
N ARG A 145 25.50 -10.54 24.80
CA ARG A 145 24.79 -9.42 24.18
C ARG A 145 25.38 -9.09 22.82
N LEU A 146 24.51 -9.02 21.82
CA LEU A 146 24.84 -8.52 20.49
C LEU A 146 24.92 -7.00 20.54
N ASP A 147 26.07 -6.47 20.16
CA ASP A 147 26.30 -5.02 20.11
C ASP A 147 26.10 -4.55 18.66
N TYR A 148 25.10 -3.71 18.44
CA TYR A 148 24.84 -3.09 17.14
C TYR A 148 24.90 -1.57 17.24
N LYS A 149 25.42 -0.95 16.18
CA LYS A 149 25.48 0.51 16.09
C LYS A 149 24.14 1.06 15.61
N ALA A 150 23.48 1.87 16.42
CA ALA A 150 22.22 2.51 16.07
C ALA A 150 22.29 3.27 14.74
N GLU A 151 23.41 3.92 14.45
CA GLU A 151 23.61 4.63 13.17
C GLU A 151 23.61 3.70 11.97
N PHE A 152 24.13 2.48 12.10
CA PHE A 152 24.08 1.48 11.03
C PHE A 152 22.68 0.99 10.77
N VAL A 153 21.89 0.74 11.82
CA VAL A 153 20.47 0.40 11.70
C VAL A 153 19.69 1.50 10.99
N LYS A 154 19.93 2.76 11.36
CA LYS A 154 19.29 3.91 10.73
C LYS A 154 19.64 4.02 9.25
N GLU A 155 20.90 3.81 8.88
CA GLU A 155 21.35 3.86 7.49
C GLU A 155 20.69 2.76 6.67
N CYS A 156 20.64 1.52 7.18
CA CYS A 156 19.97 0.41 6.54
C CYS A 156 18.48 0.70 6.31
N MET A 157 17.77 1.13 7.36
CA MET A 157 16.35 1.48 7.26
C MET A 157 16.10 2.62 6.29
N LYS A 158 16.94 3.65 6.30
CA LYS A 158 16.83 4.77 5.36
C LYS A 158 16.97 4.32 3.93
N THR A 159 17.96 3.50 3.65
CA THR A 159 18.20 2.98 2.28
C THR A 159 16.99 2.21 1.77
N GLY A 160 16.45 1.28 2.56
CA GLY A 160 15.29 0.50 2.15
C GLY A 160 14.01 1.36 1.96
N VAL A 161 13.80 2.36 2.83
CA VAL A 161 12.69 3.30 2.68
C VAL A 161 12.87 4.18 1.44
N ASP A 162 14.07 4.69 1.18
CA ASP A 162 14.36 5.51 -0.01
C ASP A 162 14.14 4.71 -1.30
N GLU A 163 14.51 3.42 -1.31
CA GLU A 163 14.28 2.52 -2.43
C GLU A 163 12.77 2.29 -2.66
N LEU A 164 12.02 1.98 -1.61
CA LEU A 164 10.56 1.81 -1.70
C LEU A 164 9.89 3.10 -2.21
N CYS A 165 10.28 4.26 -1.70
CA CYS A 165 9.76 5.55 -2.16
C CYS A 165 10.08 5.80 -3.63
N GLY A 166 11.29 5.46 -4.07
CA GLY A 166 11.69 5.56 -5.49
C GLY A 166 10.83 4.68 -6.40
N MET A 167 10.57 3.43 -6.00
CA MET A 167 9.69 2.52 -6.75
C MET A 167 8.25 3.05 -6.80
N ILE A 168 7.71 3.53 -5.69
CA ILE A 168 6.37 4.14 -5.64
C ILE A 168 6.29 5.34 -6.57
N GLN A 169 7.29 6.23 -6.53
CA GLN A 169 7.33 7.41 -7.39
C GLN A 169 7.32 7.03 -8.86
N MET A 170 8.20 6.12 -9.29
CA MET A 170 8.23 5.64 -10.68
C MET A 170 6.87 5.05 -11.11
N THR A 171 6.23 4.29 -10.23
CA THR A 171 4.92 3.68 -10.50
C THR A 171 3.82 4.73 -10.67
N ILE A 172 3.86 5.80 -9.88
CA ILE A 172 2.92 6.92 -10.01
C ILE A 172 3.17 7.70 -11.32
N GLU A 173 4.42 7.88 -11.71
CA GLU A 173 4.80 8.52 -12.98
C GLU A 173 4.30 7.72 -14.19
N ASP A 174 4.37 6.38 -14.13
CA ASP A 174 3.83 5.48 -15.15
C ASP A 174 2.30 5.57 -15.32
N ALA A 175 1.58 5.99 -14.27
CA ALA A 175 0.14 6.23 -14.36
C ALA A 175 -0.24 7.44 -15.21
N GLY A 176 0.72 8.29 -15.55
CA GLY A 176 0.62 9.39 -16.51
C GLY A 176 0.73 10.80 -15.91
N ASP A 177 1.37 11.68 -16.65
CA ASP A 177 1.67 13.07 -16.25
C ASP A 177 0.44 13.91 -15.87
N ALA A 178 -0.74 13.55 -16.36
CA ALA A 178 -1.97 14.28 -16.08
C ALA A 178 -2.51 14.05 -14.66
N VAL A 179 -2.04 12.99 -13.99
CA VAL A 179 -2.51 12.54 -12.68
C VAL A 179 -1.87 13.36 -11.56
N LEU A 180 -0.55 13.50 -11.58
CA LEU A 180 0.26 14.03 -10.47
C LEU A 180 -0.11 15.46 -10.00
N PRO A 181 -0.28 16.49 -10.87
CA PRO A 181 -0.39 17.87 -10.40
C PRO A 181 -1.68 18.20 -9.67
N ARG A 182 -2.68 17.31 -9.69
CA ARG A 182 -4.04 17.58 -9.18
C ARG A 182 -4.53 16.52 -8.21
N SER A 183 -3.71 15.50 -7.92
CA SER A 183 -4.12 14.36 -7.14
C SER A 183 -3.90 14.56 -5.65
N GLN A 184 -4.80 14.02 -4.85
CA GLN A 184 -4.58 13.77 -3.44
C GLN A 184 -3.93 12.38 -3.30
N VAL A 185 -2.99 12.26 -2.37
CA VAL A 185 -2.31 11.00 -2.08
C VAL A 185 -2.78 10.48 -0.73
N TYR A 186 -3.27 9.26 -0.71
CA TYR A 186 -3.70 8.53 0.48
C TYR A 186 -2.71 7.41 0.74
N LEU A 187 -2.10 7.43 1.92
CA LEU A 187 -1.18 6.40 2.38
C LEU A 187 -1.89 5.49 3.37
N THR A 188 -1.76 4.19 3.20
CA THR A 188 -2.36 3.16 4.04
C THR A 188 -1.47 1.91 4.12
N GLY A 189 -1.86 0.95 4.94
CA GLY A 189 -1.15 -0.32 5.07
C GLY A 189 -0.28 -0.43 6.31
N GLY A 190 -0.04 -1.66 6.74
CA GLY A 190 0.72 -1.98 7.95
C GLY A 190 2.21 -1.66 7.85
N GLY A 191 2.77 -1.54 6.64
CA GLY A 191 4.14 -1.12 6.42
C GLY A 191 4.42 0.33 6.82
N LEU A 192 3.38 1.16 6.97
CA LEU A 192 3.49 2.53 7.47
C LEU A 192 3.56 2.63 9.01
N ALA A 193 3.48 1.52 9.73
CA ALA A 193 3.57 1.49 11.20
C ALA A 193 4.97 1.91 11.74
N LEU A 194 5.85 2.38 10.88
CA LEU A 194 7.14 3.03 11.19
C LEU A 194 7.03 4.53 11.44
N ILE A 195 5.83 5.08 11.33
CA ILE A 195 5.55 6.52 11.44
C ILE A 195 5.07 6.85 12.85
#